data_3f7fe34d4a5cab98ac7e4dd409aa130e
#
_entry.id   3f7fe34d4a5cab98ac7e4dd409aa130e
#
_cell.length_a   1.000
_cell.length_b   1.000
_cell.length_c   1.000
_cell.angle_alpha   90.00
_cell.angle_beta   90.00
_cell.angle_gamma   90.00
#
_symmetry.space_group_name_H-M   'P 1'
#
loop_
_entity.id
_entity.type
_entity.pdbx_description
1 polymer ?
#
loop_
_entity_poly.entity_id
_entity_poly.type
_entity_poly.pdbx_seq_one_letter_code
_entity_poly.pdbx_strand_id
1 'polypeptide(L)'
;MTGTGYSLPPQHIEADTLLSDGWKPVDLPYTAARELVPTASSGMRAITDWYRIDLSGQPRTTQQRVLYLPRWKTLGHISVYGDGVLLYQSHGSPIHNGYNHPLLLPLNATANTLSPTSVLIRVDRLRNSGSGFSTVWVGDEHALAWRYQSRQLLQVQLPFMGSAAFLAVGAFAFAVWLGKPRESLYLLFSAISGVAFLRMLHYYVGGSYIPISDEWFEWMTVSSLLWLIVLIHLFLQRLHQQPSAWLTRVALGLTRACNLGTLPHVSTSIVSLYLFTPLLNLAVLRVAVLIFAVNLRKALRAQLPEGRLVAGWTVFAVVFTSYDGLLQNNLVSPESVYTSPYAIISLFFVFSFIMFQRYTGAFAEVGRLNTELVLRLRAREAELEQSYQRLRVIENQQMLNAERRRLMQDMHDGLGSSLISAIRSVERGTMNEAEISSVLKSCMEDLKLVIDSMESVDADLLLLLATLRFRLAPRIESAGVALRWEVQPVPVLAWLDPNSALHILRIVQECVANVLRHTRASSICFSTMTVHDGVCVVIEDNGEGFAVDEALRRNGRGLRNQQQRAQAIGGAVSWESGSAGTRFTLWLPLHREADAARTLDPA
;
A
#
# COMPACT_ATOMS: atom_id res chain seq x y z
N MET A 1 -48.80 -10.89 54.74
CA MET A 1 -47.86 -10.97 55.90
C MET A 1 -46.46 -11.02 55.31
N THR A 2 -45.81 -9.88 55.22
CA THR A 2 -44.44 -9.71 54.72
C THR A 2 -43.52 -10.03 55.90
N GLY A 3 -42.96 -11.22 55.88
CA GLY A 3 -41.91 -11.59 56.80
C GLY A 3 -40.66 -10.81 56.48
N THR A 4 -40.29 -9.87 57.35
CA THR A 4 -38.96 -9.24 57.38
C THR A 4 -37.95 -10.35 57.68
N GLY A 5 -37.37 -10.91 56.63
CA GLY A 5 -36.25 -11.83 56.74
C GLY A 5 -35.06 -11.04 57.28
N TYR A 6 -34.67 -11.33 58.51
CA TYR A 6 -33.41 -10.86 59.08
C TYR A 6 -32.27 -11.47 58.26
N SER A 7 -31.61 -10.67 57.39
CA SER A 7 -30.38 -11.08 56.77
C SER A 7 -29.31 -11.17 57.84
N LEU A 8 -28.73 -12.35 58.04
CA LEU A 8 -27.60 -12.51 58.95
C LEU A 8 -26.37 -11.87 58.32
N PRO A 9 -25.73 -10.92 59.03
CA PRO A 9 -24.51 -10.32 58.53
C PRO A 9 -23.44 -11.41 58.34
N PRO A 10 -22.59 -11.27 57.32
CA PRO A 10 -21.50 -12.21 57.10
C PRO A 10 -20.58 -12.24 58.33
N GLN A 11 -20.42 -13.38 58.92
CA GLN A 11 -19.56 -13.59 60.08
C GLN A 11 -18.30 -14.34 59.70
N HIS A 12 -17.15 -13.82 60.15
CA HIS A 12 -15.89 -14.54 60.15
C HIS A 12 -15.95 -15.58 61.30
N ILE A 13 -15.58 -16.80 60.98
CA ILE A 13 -15.67 -17.91 61.93
C ILE A 13 -14.28 -18.49 62.16
N GLU A 14 -13.94 -18.72 63.43
CA GLU A 14 -12.74 -19.43 63.85
C GLU A 14 -12.84 -20.91 63.52
N ALA A 15 -11.73 -21.56 63.29
CA ALA A 15 -11.64 -22.99 63.01
C ALA A 15 -10.71 -23.69 63.98
N ASP A 16 -10.98 -24.96 64.24
CA ASP A 16 -10.05 -25.84 64.91
C ASP A 16 -9.36 -26.76 63.90
N THR A 17 -8.09 -27.07 64.10
CA THR A 17 -7.37 -28.08 63.30
C THR A 17 -7.16 -29.35 64.16
N LEU A 18 -7.20 -30.50 63.49
CA LEU A 18 -6.95 -31.80 64.16
C LEU A 18 -5.44 -32.08 64.15
N LEU A 19 -4.81 -32.05 65.29
CA LEU A 19 -3.43 -32.47 65.54
C LEU A 19 -3.38 -33.84 66.23
N SER A 20 -2.17 -34.41 66.42
CA SER A 20 -1.98 -35.67 67.10
C SER A 20 -2.61 -35.72 68.52
N ASP A 21 -2.71 -34.55 69.14
CA ASP A 21 -3.22 -34.40 70.53
C ASP A 21 -4.70 -33.94 70.55
N GLY A 22 -5.43 -33.99 69.42
CA GLY A 22 -6.84 -33.61 69.31
C GLY A 22 -7.07 -32.29 68.58
N TRP A 23 -8.29 -31.75 68.70
CA TRP A 23 -8.66 -30.45 68.05
C TRP A 23 -8.04 -29.27 68.78
N LYS A 24 -7.38 -28.39 68.02
CA LYS A 24 -6.81 -27.16 68.59
C LYS A 24 -7.30 -25.97 67.78
N PRO A 25 -7.58 -24.82 68.40
CA PRO A 25 -7.99 -23.63 67.73
C PRO A 25 -6.84 -23.11 66.80
N VAL A 26 -7.23 -22.59 65.68
CA VAL A 26 -6.31 -22.06 64.66
C VAL A 26 -6.82 -20.72 64.16
N ASP A 27 -5.93 -19.72 64.19
CA ASP A 27 -6.22 -18.43 63.63
C ASP A 27 -6.20 -18.48 62.07
N LEU A 28 -7.31 -18.12 61.47
CA LEU A 28 -7.43 -18.01 59.99
C LEU A 28 -7.05 -16.60 59.52
N PRO A 29 -6.31 -16.46 58.44
CA PRO A 29 -5.84 -17.49 57.52
C PRO A 29 -4.65 -18.29 58.07
N TYR A 30 -4.67 -19.61 57.88
CA TYR A 30 -3.66 -20.53 58.39
C TYR A 30 -2.82 -21.14 57.25
N THR A 31 -1.53 -21.37 57.52
CA THR A 31 -0.63 -22.06 56.61
C THR A 31 0.08 -23.21 57.30
N ALA A 32 -0.09 -24.42 56.77
CA ALA A 32 0.67 -25.57 57.26
C ALA A 32 2.07 -25.56 56.59
N ALA A 33 3.08 -25.70 57.42
CA ALA A 33 4.47 -25.73 56.94
C ALA A 33 4.77 -27.01 56.13
N ARG A 34 5.79 -26.94 55.28
CA ARG A 34 6.32 -28.13 54.60
C ARG A 34 6.99 -29.07 55.63
N GLU A 35 6.60 -30.28 55.64
CA GLU A 35 7.32 -31.31 56.40
C GLU A 35 8.49 -31.80 55.53
N LEU A 36 9.71 -31.40 55.87
CA LEU A 36 10.92 -31.91 55.24
C LEU A 36 11.25 -33.27 55.86
N VAL A 37 10.81 -34.35 55.21
CA VAL A 37 11.17 -35.72 55.65
C VAL A 37 12.29 -36.26 54.78
N PRO A 38 13.36 -36.87 55.35
CA PRO A 38 14.39 -37.54 54.57
C PRO A 38 13.81 -38.66 53.69
N THR A 39 14.29 -38.78 52.50
CA THR A 39 13.77 -39.50 51.33
C THR A 39 13.85 -41.04 51.39
N ALA A 40 13.82 -41.66 52.57
CA ALA A 40 14.01 -43.12 52.66
C ALA A 40 12.72 -43.97 52.52
N SER A 41 11.54 -43.37 52.36
CA SER A 41 10.29 -44.13 52.17
C SER A 41 9.63 -43.78 50.85
N SER A 42 9.79 -44.67 49.87
CA SER A 42 9.11 -44.69 48.58
C SER A 42 7.58 -44.60 48.73
N GLY A 43 7.01 -43.56 48.25
CA GLY A 43 5.57 -43.35 48.11
C GLY A 43 5.19 -41.90 48.39
N MET A 44 4.59 -41.21 47.40
CA MET A 44 3.88 -39.95 47.62
C MET A 44 2.69 -40.18 48.56
N ARG A 45 2.93 -40.17 49.89
CA ARG A 45 1.84 -40.23 50.83
C ARG A 45 1.19 -38.86 50.95
N ALA A 46 -0.10 -38.79 50.64
CA ALA A 46 -0.93 -37.64 50.92
C ALA A 46 -1.05 -37.49 52.46
N ILE A 47 -0.92 -36.27 52.93
CA ILE A 47 -1.25 -35.89 54.31
C ILE A 47 -2.62 -35.23 54.24
N THR A 48 -3.51 -35.61 55.19
CA THR A 48 -4.83 -35.03 55.30
C THR A 48 -4.88 -34.14 56.52
N ASP A 49 -5.13 -32.85 56.27
CA ASP A 49 -5.41 -31.88 57.34
C ASP A 49 -6.93 -31.71 57.47
N TRP A 50 -7.43 -31.70 58.70
CA TRP A 50 -8.83 -31.49 58.99
C TRP A 50 -9.04 -30.19 59.72
N TYR A 51 -10.04 -29.43 59.30
CA TYR A 51 -10.46 -28.17 59.92
C TYR A 51 -11.93 -28.33 60.34
N ARG A 52 -12.25 -28.01 61.61
CA ARG A 52 -13.59 -28.00 62.09
C ARG A 52 -14.09 -26.61 62.36
N ILE A 53 -15.25 -26.30 61.87
CA ILE A 53 -15.94 -25.02 62.02
C ILE A 53 -17.20 -25.30 62.84
N ASP A 54 -17.28 -24.71 64.03
CA ASP A 54 -18.43 -24.86 64.92
C ASP A 54 -19.49 -23.79 64.62
N LEU A 55 -20.68 -24.22 64.25
CA LEU A 55 -21.83 -23.38 63.97
C LEU A 55 -22.92 -23.48 65.02
N SER A 56 -22.67 -24.20 66.11
CA SER A 56 -23.65 -24.46 67.17
C SER A 56 -24.20 -23.21 67.83
N GLY A 57 -23.42 -22.14 67.91
CA GLY A 57 -23.84 -20.81 68.42
C GLY A 57 -24.76 -20.03 67.50
N GLN A 58 -25.02 -20.54 66.28
CA GLN A 58 -25.86 -19.85 65.31
C GLN A 58 -27.27 -20.46 65.22
N PRO A 59 -28.34 -19.65 65.03
CA PRO A 59 -29.68 -20.16 64.89
C PRO A 59 -29.80 -21.07 63.67
N ARG A 60 -30.29 -22.30 63.85
CA ARG A 60 -30.62 -23.23 62.78
C ARG A 60 -31.76 -22.63 61.92
N THR A 61 -31.58 -22.54 60.66
CA THR A 61 -32.57 -21.95 59.71
C THR A 61 -32.72 -22.83 58.49
N THR A 62 -33.91 -22.81 57.91
CA THR A 62 -34.16 -23.37 56.58
C THR A 62 -33.79 -22.35 55.43
N GLN A 63 -33.50 -21.11 55.79
CA GLN A 63 -32.98 -20.16 54.79
C GLN A 63 -31.62 -20.64 54.30
N GLN A 64 -31.38 -20.41 53.03
CA GLN A 64 -30.14 -20.85 52.37
C GLN A 64 -28.93 -20.10 52.93
N ARG A 65 -28.16 -20.80 53.73
CA ARG A 65 -26.86 -20.31 54.19
C ARG A 65 -25.75 -20.82 53.28
N VAL A 66 -24.76 -20.01 53.06
CA VAL A 66 -23.59 -20.36 52.27
C VAL A 66 -22.33 -20.21 53.09
N LEU A 67 -21.39 -21.10 52.82
CA LEU A 67 -20.01 -21.02 53.25
C LEU A 67 -19.20 -20.40 52.11
N TYR A 68 -18.51 -19.32 52.39
CA TYR A 68 -17.61 -18.65 51.46
C TYR A 68 -16.17 -18.84 51.89
N LEU A 69 -15.36 -19.40 50.96
CA LEU A 69 -13.95 -19.64 51.12
C LEU A 69 -13.22 -18.87 50.03
N PRO A 70 -12.59 -17.72 50.33
CA PRO A 70 -11.90 -16.90 49.35
C PRO A 70 -10.82 -17.64 48.58
N ARG A 71 -10.07 -18.56 49.26
CA ARG A 71 -8.97 -19.30 48.68
C ARG A 71 -8.56 -20.47 49.55
N TRP A 72 -8.17 -21.54 48.93
CA TRP A 72 -7.44 -22.62 49.59
C TRP A 72 -6.23 -23.00 48.76
N LYS A 73 -5.15 -23.34 49.40
CA LYS A 73 -3.90 -23.72 48.73
C LYS A 73 -3.59 -25.16 49.08
N THR A 74 -3.83 -26.05 48.14
CA THR A 74 -3.39 -27.43 48.21
C THR A 74 -3.14 -27.96 46.79
N LEU A 75 -2.22 -28.91 46.68
CA LEU A 75 -2.04 -29.71 45.46
C LEU A 75 -2.92 -30.96 45.46
N GLY A 76 -3.75 -31.13 46.49
CA GLY A 76 -4.70 -32.25 46.63
C GLY A 76 -6.15 -31.80 46.56
N HIS A 77 -7.02 -32.65 47.11
CA HIS A 77 -8.45 -32.41 47.13
C HIS A 77 -8.86 -31.59 48.36
N ILE A 78 -9.92 -30.79 48.18
CA ILE A 78 -10.67 -30.25 49.29
C ILE A 78 -12.06 -30.94 49.33
N SER A 79 -12.50 -31.38 50.50
CA SER A 79 -13.84 -31.94 50.71
C SER A 79 -14.48 -31.23 51.89
N VAL A 80 -15.74 -30.85 51.77
CA VAL A 80 -16.50 -30.13 52.78
C VAL A 80 -17.68 -30.99 53.21
N TYR A 81 -17.81 -31.25 54.52
CA TYR A 81 -18.87 -32.06 55.13
C TYR A 81 -19.68 -31.19 56.11
N GLY A 82 -20.98 -31.25 56.03
CA GLY A 82 -21.88 -30.63 57.00
C GLY A 82 -22.55 -31.72 57.85
N ASP A 83 -22.35 -31.73 59.19
CA ASP A 83 -22.82 -32.74 60.12
C ASP A 83 -22.56 -34.18 59.61
N GLY A 84 -21.38 -34.42 59.00
CA GLY A 84 -20.97 -35.74 58.50
C GLY A 84 -21.41 -36.03 57.03
N VAL A 85 -22.26 -35.21 56.43
CA VAL A 85 -22.72 -35.39 55.06
C VAL A 85 -21.77 -34.61 54.09
N LEU A 86 -21.30 -35.27 53.03
CA LEU A 86 -20.48 -34.65 52.03
C LEU A 86 -21.29 -33.59 51.23
N LEU A 87 -20.94 -32.33 51.36
CA LEU A 87 -21.56 -31.21 50.65
C LEU A 87 -20.81 -30.83 49.35
N TYR A 88 -19.49 -30.96 49.37
CA TYR A 88 -18.65 -30.61 48.24
C TYR A 88 -17.34 -31.40 48.24
N GLN A 89 -16.88 -31.75 47.05
CA GLN A 89 -15.55 -32.30 46.85
C GLN A 89 -14.97 -31.71 45.56
N SER A 90 -13.75 -31.18 45.62
CA SER A 90 -13.08 -30.70 44.43
C SER A 90 -12.71 -31.86 43.50
N HIS A 91 -12.94 -31.71 42.23
CA HIS A 91 -12.60 -32.68 41.18
C HIS A 91 -11.17 -32.45 40.64
N GLY A 92 -10.31 -31.83 41.40
CA GLY A 92 -8.95 -31.52 40.97
C GLY A 92 -8.02 -32.72 41.15
N SER A 93 -7.09 -32.86 40.25
CA SER A 93 -5.90 -33.63 40.53
C SER A 93 -4.98 -32.84 41.46
N PRO A 94 -3.97 -33.47 42.09
CA PRO A 94 -2.98 -32.80 42.92
C PRO A 94 -2.27 -31.64 42.21
N ILE A 95 -2.30 -31.59 40.90
CA ILE A 95 -1.58 -30.65 40.04
C ILE A 95 -2.50 -29.56 39.47
N HIS A 96 -3.79 -29.86 39.30
CA HIS A 96 -4.78 -28.86 38.93
C HIS A 96 -4.94 -27.82 40.03
N ASN A 97 -4.61 -26.59 39.67
CA ASN A 97 -4.53 -25.49 40.60
C ASN A 97 -5.91 -24.94 40.97
N GLY A 98 -6.68 -25.71 41.77
CA GLY A 98 -7.99 -25.28 42.25
C GLY A 98 -7.95 -24.11 43.25
N TYR A 99 -6.77 -23.77 43.79
CA TYR A 99 -6.63 -22.74 44.82
C TYR A 99 -6.80 -21.30 44.34
N ASN A 100 -6.93 -21.06 43.06
CA ASN A 100 -7.21 -19.72 42.55
C ASN A 100 -8.72 -19.44 42.35
N HIS A 101 -9.57 -20.45 42.64
CA HIS A 101 -11.01 -20.32 42.51
C HIS A 101 -11.65 -20.14 43.90
N PRO A 102 -12.38 -19.04 44.14
CA PRO A 102 -13.16 -18.91 45.37
C PRO A 102 -14.29 -19.95 45.41
N LEU A 103 -14.61 -20.45 46.59
CA LEU A 103 -15.70 -21.38 46.77
C LEU A 103 -16.87 -20.70 47.49
N LEU A 104 -18.05 -20.78 46.91
CA LEU A 104 -19.30 -20.41 47.54
C LEU A 104 -20.20 -21.67 47.59
N LEU A 105 -20.42 -22.22 48.76
CA LEU A 105 -21.06 -23.50 48.92
C LEU A 105 -22.34 -23.38 49.76
N PRO A 106 -23.51 -23.83 49.25
CA PRO A 106 -24.70 -23.96 50.05
C PRO A 106 -24.50 -24.97 51.19
N LEU A 107 -24.79 -24.58 52.41
CA LEU A 107 -24.67 -25.44 53.58
C LEU A 107 -25.90 -26.33 53.77
N ASN A 108 -27.03 -25.95 53.23
CA ASN A 108 -28.26 -26.75 53.30
C ASN A 108 -28.24 -27.73 52.12
N ALA A 109 -28.29 -29.04 52.41
CA ALA A 109 -28.24 -30.06 51.36
C ALA A 109 -29.45 -30.02 50.42
N THR A 110 -30.61 -29.59 50.92
CA THR A 110 -31.81 -29.30 50.13
C THR A 110 -32.53 -28.10 50.74
N ALA A 111 -33.44 -27.46 49.99
CA ALA A 111 -34.16 -26.25 50.43
C ALA A 111 -34.93 -26.38 51.75
N ASN A 112 -35.20 -27.61 52.21
CA ASN A 112 -35.96 -27.89 53.46
C ASN A 112 -35.08 -28.46 54.56
N THR A 113 -33.78 -28.62 54.37
CA THR A 113 -32.86 -29.09 55.40
C THR A 113 -32.40 -27.95 56.29
N LEU A 114 -32.30 -28.24 57.59
CA LEU A 114 -31.69 -27.25 58.50
C LEU A 114 -30.19 -27.11 58.22
N SER A 115 -29.68 -25.93 58.46
CA SER A 115 -28.22 -25.67 58.36
C SER A 115 -27.48 -26.57 59.36
N PRO A 116 -26.28 -27.08 58.99
CA PRO A 116 -25.50 -27.94 59.87
C PRO A 116 -25.02 -27.20 61.12
N THR A 117 -24.78 -27.95 62.18
CA THR A 117 -24.18 -27.42 63.40
C THR A 117 -22.68 -27.41 63.38
N SER A 118 -22.07 -28.22 62.51
CA SER A 118 -20.63 -28.25 62.33
C SER A 118 -20.28 -28.50 60.87
N VAL A 119 -19.23 -27.87 60.44
CA VAL A 119 -18.65 -28.09 59.11
C VAL A 119 -17.23 -28.61 59.27
N LEU A 120 -16.97 -29.76 58.66
CA LEU A 120 -15.62 -30.32 58.58
C LEU A 120 -15.06 -30.11 57.18
N ILE A 121 -13.86 -29.57 57.10
CA ILE A 121 -13.16 -29.37 55.86
C ILE A 121 -11.91 -30.24 55.85
N ARG A 122 -11.87 -31.17 54.92
CA ARG A 122 -10.72 -32.03 54.66
C ARG A 122 -9.88 -31.43 53.56
N VAL A 123 -8.58 -31.24 53.80
CA VAL A 123 -7.61 -30.77 52.84
C VAL A 123 -6.52 -31.81 52.65
N ASP A 124 -6.49 -32.44 51.49
CA ASP A 124 -5.44 -33.39 51.15
C ASP A 124 -4.25 -32.63 50.53
N ARG A 125 -3.04 -32.87 51.02
CA ARG A 125 -1.81 -32.29 50.51
C ARG A 125 -0.72 -33.33 50.32
N LEU A 126 0.18 -33.05 49.42
CA LEU A 126 1.41 -33.85 49.30
C LEU A 126 2.35 -33.54 50.49
N ARG A 127 3.02 -34.55 51.00
CA ARG A 127 3.87 -34.48 52.21
C ARG A 127 4.93 -33.39 52.16
N ASN A 128 5.46 -33.11 50.98
CA ASN A 128 6.50 -32.09 50.75
C ASN A 128 5.94 -30.73 50.28
N SER A 129 4.61 -30.58 50.28
CA SER A 129 3.97 -29.31 49.96
C SER A 129 3.32 -28.70 51.20
N GLY A 130 3.41 -27.38 51.34
CA GLY A 130 2.60 -26.65 52.33
C GLY A 130 1.17 -26.53 51.84
N SER A 131 0.23 -26.42 52.80
CA SER A 131 -1.16 -26.00 52.51
C SER A 131 -1.40 -24.60 53.04
N GLY A 132 -2.41 -23.93 52.50
CA GLY A 132 -2.86 -22.63 53.00
C GLY A 132 -4.39 -22.60 52.98
N PHE A 133 -4.97 -22.12 54.05
CA PHE A 133 -6.40 -22.04 54.24
C PHE A 133 -6.76 -20.57 54.55
N SER A 134 -7.62 -19.98 53.75
CA SER A 134 -8.05 -18.59 53.95
C SER A 134 -9.07 -18.46 55.07
N THR A 135 -9.51 -17.27 55.35
CA THR A 135 -10.66 -17.02 56.21
C THR A 135 -11.91 -17.73 55.71
N VAL A 136 -12.76 -18.17 56.62
CA VAL A 136 -14.05 -18.77 56.32
C VAL A 136 -15.16 -17.82 56.73
N TRP A 137 -16.11 -17.62 55.85
CA TRP A 137 -17.26 -16.78 56.10
C TRP A 137 -18.53 -17.57 55.91
N VAL A 138 -19.45 -17.41 56.85
CA VAL A 138 -20.78 -18.03 56.78
C VAL A 138 -21.85 -16.94 56.89
N GLY A 139 -22.87 -17.03 56.08
CA GLY A 139 -23.92 -16.02 56.02
C GLY A 139 -24.95 -16.30 54.96
N ASP A 140 -25.81 -15.35 54.73
CA ASP A 140 -26.79 -15.40 53.64
C ASP A 140 -26.11 -15.27 52.28
N GLU A 141 -26.63 -15.99 51.30
CA GLU A 141 -26.08 -15.98 49.93
C GLU A 141 -25.96 -14.55 49.38
N HIS A 142 -26.99 -13.72 49.51
CA HIS A 142 -26.97 -12.33 49.01
C HIS A 142 -25.90 -11.48 49.67
N ALA A 143 -25.59 -11.70 50.93
CA ALA A 143 -24.60 -10.95 51.69
C ALA A 143 -23.17 -11.31 51.28
N LEU A 144 -22.92 -12.54 50.82
CA LEU A 144 -21.60 -13.04 50.43
C LEU A 144 -21.39 -13.07 48.91
N ALA A 145 -22.46 -13.04 48.13
CA ALA A 145 -22.41 -13.14 46.68
C ALA A 145 -21.47 -12.08 46.04
N TRP A 146 -21.52 -10.82 46.50
CA TRP A 146 -20.67 -9.75 45.96
C TRP A 146 -19.17 -10.00 46.22
N ARG A 147 -18.83 -10.56 47.38
CA ARG A 147 -17.43 -10.93 47.71
C ARG A 147 -16.94 -12.07 46.82
N TYR A 148 -17.77 -13.07 46.59
CA TYR A 148 -17.51 -14.19 45.69
C TYR A 148 -17.36 -13.69 44.24
N GLN A 149 -18.33 -12.91 43.77
CA GLN A 149 -18.32 -12.41 42.39
C GLN A 149 -17.13 -11.50 42.11
N SER A 150 -16.80 -10.58 43.03
CA SER A 150 -15.65 -9.71 42.87
C SER A 150 -14.33 -10.50 42.80
N ARG A 151 -14.19 -11.53 43.66
CA ARG A 151 -13.02 -12.42 43.60
C ARG A 151 -12.98 -13.26 42.34
N GLN A 152 -14.10 -13.82 41.95
CA GLN A 152 -14.21 -14.59 40.72
C GLN A 152 -13.86 -13.74 39.51
N LEU A 153 -14.31 -12.49 39.50
CA LEU A 153 -13.92 -11.53 38.45
C LEU A 153 -12.40 -11.29 38.44
N LEU A 154 -11.83 -10.97 39.60
CA LEU A 154 -10.41 -10.62 39.68
C LEU A 154 -9.49 -11.84 39.47
N GLN A 155 -9.79 -13.00 40.08
CA GLN A 155 -8.86 -14.14 40.05
C GLN A 155 -8.97 -14.98 38.79
N VAL A 156 -10.17 -15.05 38.17
CA VAL A 156 -10.47 -15.98 37.07
C VAL A 156 -10.88 -15.26 35.80
N GLN A 157 -11.92 -14.42 35.88
CA GLN A 157 -12.51 -13.85 34.66
C GLN A 157 -11.62 -12.81 33.98
N LEU A 158 -11.07 -11.83 34.72
CA LEU A 158 -10.17 -10.82 34.15
C LEU A 158 -8.88 -11.43 33.60
N PRO A 159 -8.19 -12.35 34.29
CA PRO A 159 -7.07 -13.09 33.72
C PRO A 159 -7.43 -13.83 32.44
N PHE A 160 -8.57 -14.50 32.39
CA PHE A 160 -9.05 -15.19 31.18
C PHE A 160 -9.32 -14.21 30.03
N MET A 161 -10.14 -13.20 30.29
CA MET A 161 -10.48 -12.19 29.27
C MET A 161 -9.24 -11.47 28.72
N GLY A 162 -8.32 -11.08 29.62
CA GLY A 162 -7.08 -10.44 29.24
C GLY A 162 -6.16 -11.34 28.39
N SER A 163 -6.04 -12.61 28.77
CA SER A 163 -5.24 -13.57 28.02
C SER A 163 -5.84 -13.91 26.66
N ALA A 164 -7.17 -14.05 26.58
CA ALA A 164 -7.89 -14.29 25.33
C ALA A 164 -7.77 -13.09 24.38
N ALA A 165 -7.92 -11.86 24.91
CA ALA A 165 -7.71 -10.65 24.11
C ALA A 165 -6.26 -10.56 23.59
N PHE A 166 -5.27 -10.89 24.45
CA PHE A 166 -3.87 -10.91 24.04
C PHE A 166 -3.62 -11.94 22.93
N LEU A 167 -4.19 -13.14 23.05
CA LEU A 167 -4.10 -14.17 22.01
C LEU A 167 -4.74 -13.72 20.69
N ALA A 168 -5.91 -13.08 20.74
CA ALA A 168 -6.60 -12.59 19.54
C ALA A 168 -5.76 -11.54 18.79
N VAL A 169 -5.17 -10.57 19.52
CA VAL A 169 -4.27 -9.58 18.91
C VAL A 169 -2.97 -10.23 18.41
N GLY A 170 -2.49 -11.27 19.11
CA GLY A 170 -1.37 -12.08 18.65
C GLY A 170 -1.64 -12.83 17.34
N ALA A 171 -2.84 -13.38 17.19
CA ALA A 171 -3.29 -14.02 15.96
C ALA A 171 -3.38 -13.01 14.79
N PHE A 172 -3.88 -11.81 15.07
CA PHE A 172 -3.86 -10.72 14.08
C PHE A 172 -2.43 -10.34 13.69
N ALA A 173 -1.52 -10.20 14.65
CA ALA A 173 -0.11 -9.94 14.37
C ALA A 173 0.54 -11.05 13.51
N PHE A 174 0.16 -12.30 13.73
CA PHE A 174 0.59 -13.42 12.90
C PHE A 174 0.12 -13.28 11.45
N ALA A 175 -1.15 -12.92 11.24
CA ALA A 175 -1.68 -12.66 9.90
C ALA A 175 -0.95 -11.49 9.20
N VAL A 176 -0.63 -10.43 9.93
CA VAL A 176 0.21 -9.32 9.41
C VAL A 176 1.60 -9.82 9.01
N TRP A 177 2.21 -10.67 9.83
CA TRP A 177 3.53 -11.26 9.52
C TRP A 177 3.49 -12.12 8.26
N LEU A 178 2.44 -12.92 8.04
CA LEU A 178 2.28 -13.70 6.80
C LEU A 178 2.31 -12.81 5.54
N GLY A 179 1.75 -11.61 5.61
CA GLY A 179 1.81 -10.63 4.53
C GLY A 179 3.16 -9.90 4.42
N LYS A 180 3.93 -9.83 5.53
CA LYS A 180 5.23 -9.14 5.59
C LYS A 180 6.27 -9.96 6.37
N PRO A 181 6.80 -11.09 5.83
CA PRO A 181 7.67 -12.02 6.58
C PRO A 181 9.00 -11.42 7.05
N ARG A 182 9.43 -10.32 6.44
CA ARG A 182 10.66 -9.60 6.83
C ARG A 182 10.53 -8.91 8.19
N GLU A 183 9.32 -8.61 8.64
CA GLU A 183 9.03 -7.93 9.91
C GLU A 183 8.89 -8.92 11.07
N SER A 184 10.01 -9.46 11.54
CA SER A 184 10.06 -10.49 12.59
C SER A 184 9.46 -10.08 13.94
N LEU A 185 9.25 -8.78 14.20
CA LEU A 185 8.63 -8.28 15.43
C LEU A 185 7.18 -8.75 15.58
N TYR A 186 6.40 -8.82 14.48
CA TYR A 186 5.04 -9.33 14.53
C TYR A 186 4.98 -10.82 14.86
N LEU A 187 5.92 -11.61 14.32
CA LEU A 187 6.04 -13.02 14.65
C LEU A 187 6.39 -13.23 16.13
N LEU A 188 7.35 -12.46 16.66
CA LEU A 188 7.73 -12.54 18.07
C LEU A 188 6.58 -12.12 18.98
N PHE A 189 5.84 -11.08 18.63
CA PHE A 189 4.66 -10.65 19.36
C PHE A 189 3.58 -11.77 19.40
N SER A 190 3.30 -12.39 18.25
CA SER A 190 2.37 -13.54 18.18
C SER A 190 2.83 -14.71 19.04
N ALA A 191 4.11 -15.06 18.99
CA ALA A 191 4.68 -16.11 19.82
C ALA A 191 4.57 -15.79 21.32
N ILE A 192 4.85 -14.54 21.72
CA ILE A 192 4.70 -14.06 23.10
C ILE A 192 3.24 -14.21 23.55
N SER A 193 2.28 -13.79 22.74
CA SER A 193 0.85 -13.87 23.10
C SER A 193 0.37 -15.30 23.26
N GLY A 194 0.79 -16.22 22.37
CA GLY A 194 0.47 -17.64 22.47
C GLY A 194 1.06 -18.28 23.71
N VAL A 195 2.33 -18.03 23.98
CA VAL A 195 3.01 -18.57 25.19
C VAL A 195 2.46 -17.93 26.47
N ALA A 196 2.13 -16.64 26.46
CA ALA A 196 1.48 -15.98 27.58
C ALA A 196 0.09 -16.57 27.87
N PHE A 197 -0.69 -16.87 26.84
CA PHE A 197 -1.98 -17.55 26.99
C PHE A 197 -1.81 -18.92 27.64
N LEU A 198 -0.85 -19.74 27.16
CA LEU A 198 -0.55 -21.04 27.77
C LEU A 198 -0.14 -20.92 29.25
N ARG A 199 0.66 -19.93 29.59
CA ARG A 199 1.06 -19.65 30.98
C ARG A 199 -0.14 -19.25 31.84
N MET A 200 -1.08 -18.48 31.28
CA MET A 200 -2.24 -17.99 32.01
C MET A 200 -3.26 -19.11 32.34
N LEU A 201 -3.28 -20.19 31.55
CA LEU A 201 -4.14 -21.35 31.84
C LEU A 201 -4.04 -21.83 33.30
N HIS A 202 -2.85 -21.76 33.88
CA HIS A 202 -2.60 -22.12 35.28
C HIS A 202 -3.48 -21.37 36.30
N TYR A 203 -3.94 -20.16 35.97
CA TYR A 203 -4.71 -19.32 36.91
C TYR A 203 -6.22 -19.52 36.85
N TYR A 204 -6.78 -19.90 35.71
CA TYR A 204 -8.22 -19.98 35.51
C TYR A 204 -8.74 -21.40 35.13
N VAL A 205 -7.85 -22.30 34.83
CA VAL A 205 -8.23 -23.68 34.62
C VAL A 205 -8.35 -24.38 35.99
N GLY A 206 -9.58 -24.50 36.46
CA GLY A 206 -9.89 -25.23 37.68
C GLY A 206 -11.11 -26.12 37.43
N GLY A 207 -11.08 -27.36 37.81
CA GLY A 207 -12.22 -28.26 37.70
C GLY A 207 -12.72 -28.57 36.27
N SER A 208 -12.21 -27.91 35.25
CA SER A 208 -12.54 -28.18 33.86
C SER A 208 -11.71 -29.35 33.33
N TYR A 209 -12.36 -30.29 32.67
CA TYR A 209 -11.67 -31.42 32.07
C TYR A 209 -10.85 -30.97 30.87
N ILE A 210 -9.52 -30.98 31.01
CA ILE A 210 -8.60 -30.81 29.89
C ILE A 210 -8.07 -32.21 29.54
N PRO A 211 -8.11 -32.65 28.28
CA PRO A 211 -7.66 -33.98 27.87
C PRO A 211 -6.13 -34.10 27.83
N ILE A 212 -5.46 -33.56 28.82
CA ILE A 212 -4.00 -33.60 28.99
C ILE A 212 -3.74 -34.12 30.40
N SER A 213 -2.75 -35.01 30.57
CA SER A 213 -2.37 -35.46 31.92
C SER A 213 -1.80 -34.30 32.74
N ASP A 214 -1.95 -34.37 34.03
CA ASP A 214 -1.51 -33.38 35.00
C ASP A 214 -0.01 -33.04 34.84
N GLU A 215 0.81 -34.06 34.63
CA GLU A 215 2.24 -33.92 34.45
C GLU A 215 2.59 -33.12 33.20
N TRP A 216 1.88 -33.33 32.08
CA TRP A 216 2.05 -32.57 30.87
C TRP A 216 1.53 -31.13 31.00
N PHE A 217 0.44 -30.94 31.76
CA PHE A 217 -0.07 -29.60 32.02
C PHE A 217 0.91 -28.78 32.88
N GLU A 218 1.50 -29.39 33.93
CA GLU A 218 2.53 -28.75 34.75
C GLU A 218 3.76 -28.40 33.90
N TRP A 219 4.26 -29.36 33.12
CA TRP A 219 5.38 -29.15 32.23
C TRP A 219 5.12 -28.00 31.23
N MET A 220 3.93 -27.95 30.63
CA MET A 220 3.52 -26.90 29.71
C MET A 220 3.51 -25.52 30.38
N THR A 221 2.98 -25.44 31.61
CA THR A 221 2.90 -24.17 32.34
C THR A 221 4.28 -23.65 32.78
N VAL A 222 5.18 -24.54 33.20
CA VAL A 222 6.57 -24.19 33.55
C VAL A 222 7.36 -23.83 32.30
N SER A 223 7.27 -24.62 31.25
CA SER A 223 7.90 -24.37 29.97
C SER A 223 7.48 -23.02 29.38
N SER A 224 6.19 -22.70 29.46
CA SER A 224 5.67 -21.42 28.94
C SER A 224 6.30 -20.21 29.65
N LEU A 225 6.56 -20.29 30.94
CA LEU A 225 7.25 -19.21 31.67
C LEU A 225 8.68 -19.00 31.15
N LEU A 226 9.43 -20.08 30.93
CA LEU A 226 10.80 -20.03 30.42
C LEU A 226 10.84 -19.45 28.99
N TRP A 227 9.97 -19.93 28.11
CA TRP A 227 9.86 -19.41 26.75
C TRP A 227 9.40 -17.96 26.71
N LEU A 228 8.52 -17.53 27.61
CA LEU A 228 8.08 -16.14 27.69
C LEU A 228 9.27 -15.20 27.96
N ILE A 229 10.16 -15.56 28.91
CA ILE A 229 11.37 -14.78 29.22
C ILE A 229 12.28 -14.67 27.97
N VAL A 230 12.50 -15.78 27.26
CA VAL A 230 13.35 -15.81 26.06
C VAL A 230 12.73 -15.00 24.91
N LEU A 231 11.43 -15.15 24.68
CA LEU A 231 10.73 -14.44 23.60
C LEU A 231 10.68 -12.93 23.84
N ILE A 232 10.44 -12.51 25.08
CA ILE A 232 10.50 -11.08 25.46
C ILE A 232 11.93 -10.56 25.24
N HIS A 233 12.95 -11.32 25.62
CA HIS A 233 14.34 -10.95 25.38
C HIS A 233 14.65 -10.77 23.89
N LEU A 234 14.22 -11.72 23.05
CA LEU A 234 14.39 -11.63 21.59
C LEU A 234 13.63 -10.44 20.99
N PHE A 235 12.42 -10.19 21.47
CA PHE A 235 11.62 -9.03 21.06
C PHE A 235 12.34 -7.71 21.37
N LEU A 236 12.86 -7.58 22.60
CA LEU A 236 13.60 -6.39 23.01
C LEU A 236 14.89 -6.17 22.23
N GLN A 237 15.61 -7.25 21.92
CA GLN A 237 16.81 -7.15 21.07
C GLN A 237 16.48 -6.63 19.66
N ARG A 238 15.39 -7.11 19.08
CA ARG A 238 14.92 -6.64 17.78
C ARG A 238 14.43 -5.20 17.85
N LEU A 239 13.73 -4.84 18.92
CA LEU A 239 13.23 -3.49 19.15
C LEU A 239 14.36 -2.47 19.24
N HIS A 240 15.42 -2.79 20.02
CA HIS A 240 16.57 -1.92 20.23
C HIS A 240 17.66 -2.03 19.16
N GLN A 241 17.53 -2.97 18.24
CA GLN A 241 18.57 -3.28 17.23
C GLN A 241 19.97 -3.56 17.82
N GLN A 242 20.02 -4.03 19.06
CA GLN A 242 21.25 -4.31 19.79
C GLN A 242 21.34 -5.79 20.19
N PRO A 243 21.79 -6.68 19.31
CA PRO A 243 21.86 -8.11 19.61
C PRO A 243 22.89 -8.41 20.70
N SER A 244 22.54 -9.36 21.59
CA SER A 244 23.43 -9.89 22.63
C SER A 244 23.53 -11.41 22.44
N ALA A 245 24.34 -11.84 21.49
CA ALA A 245 24.40 -13.24 21.06
C ALA A 245 24.78 -14.22 22.19
N TRP A 246 25.67 -13.83 23.11
CA TRP A 246 26.06 -14.67 24.25
C TRP A 246 24.89 -14.87 25.21
N LEU A 247 24.17 -13.79 25.55
CA LEU A 247 23.04 -13.85 26.50
C LEU A 247 21.88 -14.66 25.91
N THR A 248 21.62 -14.50 24.62
CA THR A 248 20.62 -15.30 23.89
C THR A 248 21.00 -16.79 23.89
N ARG A 249 22.26 -17.12 23.64
CA ARG A 249 22.72 -18.53 23.68
C ARG A 249 22.59 -19.13 25.06
N VAL A 250 22.95 -18.40 26.11
CA VAL A 250 22.80 -18.84 27.49
C VAL A 250 21.33 -19.04 27.85
N ALA A 251 20.47 -18.07 27.54
CA ALA A 251 19.03 -18.14 27.79
C ALA A 251 18.37 -19.33 27.08
N LEU A 252 18.65 -19.52 25.80
CA LEU A 252 18.14 -20.65 25.01
C LEU A 252 18.68 -21.99 25.51
N GLY A 253 19.97 -22.06 25.83
CA GLY A 253 20.61 -23.26 26.36
C GLY A 253 20.00 -23.70 27.68
N LEU A 254 19.81 -22.75 28.63
CA LEU A 254 19.19 -22.99 29.92
C LEU A 254 17.72 -23.41 29.74
N THR A 255 16.96 -22.68 28.92
CA THR A 255 15.54 -23.03 28.67
C THR A 255 15.39 -24.43 28.09
N ARG A 256 16.24 -24.82 27.13
CA ARG A 256 16.23 -26.17 26.55
C ARG A 256 16.60 -27.22 27.59
N ALA A 257 17.67 -26.98 28.37
CA ALA A 257 18.09 -27.91 29.42
C ALA A 257 17.00 -28.09 30.49
N CYS A 258 16.35 -26.98 30.91
CA CYS A 258 15.24 -27.05 31.84
C CYS A 258 14.04 -27.82 31.27
N ASN A 259 13.64 -27.53 30.04
CA ASN A 259 12.51 -28.20 29.41
C ASN A 259 12.76 -29.69 29.20
N LEU A 260 13.95 -30.09 28.83
CA LEU A 260 14.33 -31.50 28.67
C LEU A 260 14.41 -32.21 30.04
N GLY A 261 15.00 -31.56 31.05
CA GLY A 261 15.16 -32.11 32.38
C GLY A 261 13.85 -32.24 33.17
N THR A 262 12.83 -31.43 32.83
CA THR A 262 11.51 -31.43 33.45
C THR A 262 10.46 -32.23 32.66
N LEU A 263 10.82 -32.88 31.56
CA LEU A 263 9.90 -33.75 30.82
C LEU A 263 9.32 -34.84 31.75
N PRO A 264 8.01 -35.11 31.69
CA PRO A 264 7.34 -36.08 32.59
C PRO A 264 8.04 -37.42 32.64
N HIS A 265 8.47 -37.99 31.52
CA HIS A 265 9.15 -39.27 31.45
C HIS A 265 10.60 -39.28 32.01
N VAL A 266 11.26 -38.10 32.00
CA VAL A 266 12.61 -37.95 32.54
C VAL A 266 12.58 -37.70 34.04
N SER A 267 11.59 -36.91 34.49
CA SER A 267 11.46 -36.51 35.89
C SER A 267 11.13 -37.67 36.84
N THR A 268 10.40 -38.69 36.39
CA THR A 268 10.07 -39.87 37.18
C THR A 268 11.27 -40.78 37.48
N SER A 269 12.34 -40.70 36.71
CA SER A 269 13.55 -41.54 36.85
C SER A 269 14.62 -40.92 37.76
N ILE A 270 14.46 -39.64 38.18
CA ILE A 270 15.50 -38.94 38.96
C ILE A 270 14.97 -38.63 40.36
N VAL A 271 15.33 -39.48 41.31
CA VAL A 271 14.99 -39.36 42.76
C VAL A 271 15.42 -38.02 43.40
N SER A 272 16.24 -37.24 42.72
CA SER A 272 16.76 -35.96 43.22
C SER A 272 15.99 -34.71 42.77
N LEU A 273 14.81 -34.84 42.15
CA LEU A 273 14.04 -33.69 41.62
C LEU A 273 13.74 -32.63 42.71
N TYR A 274 13.55 -33.06 43.94
CA TYR A 274 13.28 -32.16 45.07
C TYR A 274 14.45 -31.24 45.45
N LEU A 275 15.69 -31.69 45.24
CA LEU A 275 16.88 -30.81 45.41
C LEU A 275 17.20 -30.05 44.16
N PHE A 276 16.93 -30.65 42.99
CA PHE A 276 17.25 -30.04 41.67
C PHE A 276 16.29 -28.91 41.31
N THR A 277 14.99 -29.06 41.63
CA THR A 277 13.97 -28.04 41.30
C THR A 277 14.22 -26.69 41.95
N PRO A 278 14.57 -26.57 43.26
CA PRO A 278 14.90 -25.27 43.86
C PRO A 278 16.17 -24.63 43.24
N LEU A 279 17.20 -25.44 42.96
CA LEU A 279 18.42 -24.95 42.35
C LEU A 279 18.17 -24.47 40.91
N LEU A 280 17.37 -25.22 40.16
CA LEU A 280 16.93 -24.87 38.82
C LEU A 280 16.13 -23.57 38.80
N ASN A 281 15.14 -23.46 39.70
CA ASN A 281 14.36 -22.23 39.84
C ASN A 281 15.24 -21.03 40.19
N LEU A 282 16.23 -21.21 41.06
CA LEU A 282 17.19 -20.16 41.40
C LEU A 282 18.06 -19.79 40.22
N ALA A 283 18.52 -20.76 39.41
CA ALA A 283 19.30 -20.51 38.20
C ALA A 283 18.46 -19.73 37.15
N VAL A 284 17.21 -20.16 36.92
CA VAL A 284 16.26 -19.48 36.03
C VAL A 284 15.98 -18.06 36.48
N LEU A 285 15.74 -17.87 37.77
CA LEU A 285 15.53 -16.55 38.35
C LEU A 285 16.75 -15.62 38.13
N ARG A 286 17.96 -16.12 38.38
CA ARG A 286 19.19 -15.35 38.16
C ARG A 286 19.36 -14.93 36.69
N VAL A 287 19.11 -15.88 35.76
CA VAL A 287 19.20 -15.58 34.32
C VAL A 287 18.10 -14.62 33.90
N ALA A 288 16.89 -14.77 34.39
CA ALA A 288 15.79 -13.83 34.15
C ALA A 288 16.15 -12.41 34.63
N VAL A 289 16.66 -12.28 35.86
CA VAL A 289 17.11 -11.00 36.41
C VAL A 289 18.26 -10.41 35.60
N LEU A 290 19.22 -11.24 35.16
CA LEU A 290 20.32 -10.77 34.31
C LEU A 290 19.84 -10.29 32.94
N ILE A 291 19.02 -11.07 32.26
CA ILE A 291 18.36 -10.69 31.00
C ILE A 291 17.65 -9.35 31.15
N PHE A 292 16.97 -9.23 32.24
CA PHE A 292 16.20 -8.07 32.62
C PHE A 292 17.09 -6.83 32.83
N ALA A 293 18.10 -6.94 33.67
CA ALA A 293 19.03 -5.84 33.97
C ALA A 293 19.78 -5.37 32.73
N VAL A 294 20.17 -6.30 31.86
CA VAL A 294 20.84 -5.96 30.58
C VAL A 294 19.91 -5.24 29.63
N ASN A 295 18.66 -5.71 29.48
CA ASN A 295 17.68 -5.04 28.60
C ASN A 295 17.25 -3.70 29.16
N LEU A 296 17.05 -3.56 30.46
CA LEU A 296 16.76 -2.29 31.12
C LEU A 296 17.89 -1.28 30.88
N ARG A 297 19.16 -1.67 31.09
CA ARG A 297 20.29 -0.81 30.84
C ARG A 297 20.39 -0.36 29.37
N LYS A 298 20.09 -1.25 28.43
CA LYS A 298 20.05 -0.91 27.00
C LYS A 298 18.90 0.05 26.68
N ALA A 299 17.71 -0.18 27.23
CA ALA A 299 16.55 0.66 27.04
C ALA A 299 16.78 2.09 27.56
N LEU A 300 17.39 2.22 28.74
CA LEU A 300 17.72 3.52 29.33
C LEU A 300 18.78 4.28 28.51
N ARG A 301 19.75 3.56 27.91
CA ARG A 301 20.80 4.18 27.08
C ARG A 301 20.32 4.57 25.68
N ALA A 302 19.39 3.82 25.10
CA ALA A 302 18.91 4.04 23.75
C ALA A 302 18.03 5.28 23.59
N GLN A 303 17.57 5.89 24.70
CA GLN A 303 16.68 7.07 24.75
C GLN A 303 15.41 6.98 23.89
N LEU A 304 15.08 5.79 23.39
CA LEU A 304 13.87 5.54 22.62
C LEU A 304 12.66 5.56 23.56
N PRO A 305 11.57 6.26 23.21
CA PRO A 305 10.37 6.31 24.06
C PRO A 305 9.77 4.92 24.30
N GLU A 306 9.78 4.06 23.28
CA GLU A 306 9.35 2.66 23.37
C GLU A 306 10.21 1.87 24.37
N GLY A 307 11.51 2.10 24.38
CA GLY A 307 12.45 1.46 25.30
C GLY A 307 12.20 1.83 26.75
N ARG A 308 11.87 3.08 27.03
CA ARG A 308 11.53 3.55 28.40
C ARG A 308 10.24 2.93 28.91
N LEU A 309 9.24 2.81 28.03
CA LEU A 309 7.96 2.19 28.37
C LEU A 309 8.15 0.72 28.76
N VAL A 310 8.90 -0.05 27.95
CA VAL A 310 9.21 -1.45 28.22
C VAL A 310 10.07 -1.58 29.49
N ALA A 311 11.03 -0.70 29.70
CA ALA A 311 11.84 -0.67 30.91
C ALA A 311 10.96 -0.46 32.17
N GLY A 312 10.03 0.48 32.13
CA GLY A 312 9.08 0.70 33.22
C GLY A 312 8.19 -0.51 33.46
N TRP A 313 7.64 -1.11 32.41
CA TRP A 313 6.88 -2.34 32.52
C TRP A 313 7.71 -3.49 33.13
N THR A 314 8.95 -3.55 32.77
CA THR A 314 9.85 -4.58 33.25
C THR A 314 10.05 -4.51 34.78
N VAL A 315 10.23 -3.29 35.33
CA VAL A 315 10.28 -3.09 36.79
C VAL A 315 8.98 -3.53 37.46
N PHE A 316 7.86 -3.12 36.87
CA PHE A 316 6.52 -3.52 37.33
C PHE A 316 6.35 -5.04 37.36
N ALA A 317 6.74 -5.75 36.29
CA ALA A 317 6.65 -7.19 36.20
C ALA A 317 7.51 -7.92 37.26
N VAL A 318 8.70 -7.40 37.57
CA VAL A 318 9.56 -7.95 38.64
C VAL A 318 8.91 -7.82 40.01
N VAL A 319 8.38 -6.64 40.31
CA VAL A 319 7.70 -6.40 41.61
C VAL A 319 6.54 -7.38 41.77
N PHE A 320 5.70 -7.53 40.74
CA PHE A 320 4.54 -8.42 40.76
C PHE A 320 4.94 -9.91 40.86
N THR A 321 5.93 -10.31 40.07
CA THR A 321 6.43 -11.70 40.12
C THR A 321 7.11 -12.02 41.48
N SER A 322 7.84 -11.05 42.04
CA SER A 322 8.45 -11.20 43.37
C SER A 322 7.39 -11.34 44.46
N TYR A 323 6.32 -10.53 44.39
CA TYR A 323 5.20 -10.63 45.31
C TYR A 323 4.52 -12.00 45.22
N ASP A 324 4.27 -12.52 44.02
CA ASP A 324 3.70 -13.85 43.81
C ASP A 324 4.62 -14.96 44.36
N GLY A 325 5.93 -14.77 44.25
CA GLY A 325 6.93 -15.64 44.87
C GLY A 325 6.82 -15.68 46.40
N LEU A 326 6.62 -14.53 47.04
CA LEU A 326 6.39 -14.43 48.48
C LEU A 326 5.06 -15.12 48.85
N LEU A 327 4.00 -14.89 48.08
CA LEU A 327 2.68 -15.52 48.28
C LEU A 327 2.74 -17.06 48.11
N GLN A 328 3.51 -17.51 47.11
CA GLN A 328 3.69 -18.96 46.87
C GLN A 328 4.46 -19.66 48.02
N ASN A 329 5.36 -18.94 48.68
CA ASN A 329 6.11 -19.42 49.83
C ASN A 329 5.43 -19.15 51.19
N ASN A 330 4.17 -18.69 51.19
CA ASN A 330 3.39 -18.36 52.37
C ASN A 330 4.06 -17.27 53.26
N LEU A 331 4.84 -16.39 52.69
CA LEU A 331 5.45 -15.25 53.40
C LEU A 331 4.52 -14.02 53.43
N VAL A 332 3.42 -14.07 52.70
CA VAL A 332 2.32 -13.11 52.68
C VAL A 332 1.03 -13.86 52.91
N SER A 333 -0.01 -13.16 53.36
CA SER A 333 -1.33 -13.76 53.63
C SER A 333 -1.79 -14.66 52.48
N PRO A 334 -2.14 -15.92 52.74
CA PRO A 334 -2.63 -16.86 51.72
C PRO A 334 -3.93 -16.40 51.06
N GLU A 335 -4.61 -15.40 51.64
CA GLU A 335 -5.82 -14.80 51.07
C GLU A 335 -5.55 -13.79 49.96
N SER A 336 -4.31 -13.39 49.79
CA SER A 336 -3.91 -12.42 48.75
C SER A 336 -4.10 -12.98 47.34
N VAL A 337 -4.28 -12.09 46.36
CA VAL A 337 -4.48 -12.42 44.94
C VAL A 337 -3.14 -12.46 44.24
N TYR A 338 -2.97 -13.38 43.28
CA TYR A 338 -1.81 -13.39 42.40
C TYR A 338 -1.79 -12.16 41.49
N THR A 339 -0.64 -11.55 41.36
CA THR A 339 -0.44 -10.32 40.63
C THR A 339 0.19 -10.53 39.25
N SER A 340 0.88 -11.65 39.01
CA SER A 340 1.48 -11.99 37.72
C SER A 340 0.50 -11.97 36.53
N PRO A 341 -0.78 -12.41 36.65
CA PRO A 341 -1.75 -12.25 35.58
C PRO A 341 -1.91 -10.84 35.11
N TYR A 342 -1.91 -9.86 36.03
CA TYR A 342 -2.05 -8.46 35.71
C TYR A 342 -0.78 -7.87 35.06
N ALA A 343 0.40 -8.40 35.42
CA ALA A 343 1.63 -8.07 34.73
C ALA A 343 1.60 -8.52 33.27
N ILE A 344 1.04 -9.70 32.97
CA ILE A 344 0.86 -10.19 31.59
C ILE A 344 -0.19 -9.35 30.83
N ILE A 345 -1.29 -8.98 31.48
CA ILE A 345 -2.30 -8.08 30.88
C ILE A 345 -1.68 -6.69 30.58
N SER A 346 -0.88 -6.17 31.52
CA SER A 346 -0.19 -4.90 31.27
C SER A 346 0.85 -4.99 30.14
N LEU A 347 1.50 -6.14 29.97
CA LEU A 347 2.38 -6.43 28.81
C LEU A 347 1.62 -6.34 27.48
N PHE A 348 0.41 -6.88 27.45
CA PHE A 348 -0.46 -6.74 26.28
C PHE A 348 -0.68 -5.27 25.90
N PHE A 349 -1.03 -4.41 26.85
CA PHE A 349 -1.23 -2.99 26.58
C PHE A 349 0.06 -2.30 26.12
N VAL A 350 1.19 -2.59 26.77
CA VAL A 350 2.50 -2.04 26.37
C VAL A 350 2.87 -2.44 24.94
N PHE A 351 2.74 -3.72 24.62
CA PHE A 351 3.08 -4.20 23.28
C PHE A 351 2.11 -3.71 22.21
N SER A 352 0.80 -3.69 22.52
CA SER A 352 -0.21 -3.14 21.62
C SER A 352 0.05 -1.66 21.34
N PHE A 353 0.43 -0.90 22.35
CA PHE A 353 0.79 0.51 22.20
C PHE A 353 2.05 0.68 21.31
N ILE A 354 3.10 -0.12 21.54
CA ILE A 354 4.31 -0.09 20.71
C ILE A 354 3.97 -0.44 19.25
N MET A 355 3.16 -1.47 19.03
CA MET A 355 2.75 -1.86 17.68
C MET A 355 1.92 -0.76 17.01
N PHE A 356 1.00 -0.14 17.75
CA PHE A 356 0.21 0.99 17.28
C PHE A 356 1.10 2.18 16.88
N GLN A 357 2.04 2.58 17.72
CA GLN A 357 2.99 3.66 17.43
C GLN A 357 3.82 3.37 16.17
N ARG A 358 4.30 2.14 16.03
CA ARG A 358 5.05 1.75 14.82
C ARG A 358 4.20 1.74 13.57
N TYR A 359 2.97 1.25 13.69
CA TYR A 359 2.03 1.25 12.57
C TYR A 359 1.70 2.68 12.12
N THR A 360 1.35 3.56 13.06
CA THR A 360 1.04 4.97 12.75
C THR A 360 2.26 5.72 12.22
N GLY A 361 3.45 5.46 12.78
CA GLY A 361 4.70 6.04 12.28
C GLY A 361 5.03 5.59 10.84
N ALA A 362 4.88 4.30 10.55
CA ALA A 362 5.08 3.77 9.19
C ALA A 362 4.07 4.37 8.20
N PHE A 363 2.81 4.53 8.64
CA PHE A 363 1.77 5.12 7.80
C PHE A 363 2.04 6.61 7.51
N ALA A 364 2.48 7.36 8.51
CA ALA A 364 2.87 8.76 8.35
C ALA A 364 4.07 8.91 7.39
N GLU A 365 5.06 8.02 7.46
CA GLU A 365 6.21 8.02 6.55
C GLU A 365 5.80 7.72 5.11
N VAL A 366 4.91 6.75 4.88
CA VAL A 366 4.35 6.48 3.55
C VAL A 366 3.59 7.70 3.01
N GLY A 367 2.81 8.38 3.86
CA GLY A 367 2.12 9.62 3.49
C GLY A 367 3.10 10.72 3.08
N ARG A 368 4.20 10.90 3.83
CA ARG A 368 5.26 11.87 3.53
C ARG A 368 5.94 11.55 2.20
N LEU A 369 6.33 10.29 1.99
CA LEU A 369 6.96 9.84 0.74
C LEU A 369 6.04 10.01 -0.47
N ASN A 370 4.75 9.72 -0.33
CA ASN A 370 3.77 9.94 -1.39
C ASN A 370 3.66 11.43 -1.76
N THR A 371 3.60 12.31 -0.76
CA THR A 371 3.55 13.77 -1.01
C THR A 371 4.82 14.23 -1.73
N GLU A 372 6.00 13.78 -1.30
CA GLU A 372 7.27 14.10 -1.94
C GLU A 372 7.32 13.57 -3.39
N LEU A 373 6.82 12.35 -3.63
CA LEU A 373 6.75 11.76 -4.96
C LEU A 373 5.86 12.56 -5.91
N VAL A 374 4.68 12.98 -5.43
CA VAL A 374 3.75 13.82 -6.21
C VAL A 374 4.38 15.16 -6.56
N LEU A 375 5.10 15.80 -5.64
CA LEU A 375 5.81 17.05 -5.92
C LEU A 375 6.92 16.85 -6.96
N ARG A 376 7.69 15.76 -6.86
CA ARG A 376 8.72 15.43 -7.85
C ARG A 376 8.14 15.15 -9.22
N LEU A 377 7.00 14.42 -9.30
CA LEU A 377 6.32 14.17 -10.57
C LEU A 377 5.88 15.47 -11.24
N ARG A 378 5.21 16.36 -10.51
CA ARG A 378 4.80 17.67 -11.05
C ARG A 378 5.97 18.51 -11.55
N ALA A 379 7.08 18.51 -10.83
CA ALA A 379 8.29 19.21 -11.26
C ALA A 379 8.85 18.63 -12.57
N ARG A 380 8.85 17.30 -12.72
CA ARG A 380 9.29 16.63 -13.95
C ARG A 380 8.34 16.84 -15.12
N GLU A 381 7.04 16.86 -14.87
CA GLU A 381 6.03 17.19 -15.90
C GLU A 381 6.23 18.62 -16.43
N ALA A 382 6.45 19.58 -15.52
CA ALA A 382 6.72 20.97 -15.93
C ALA A 382 8.04 21.11 -16.73
N GLU A 383 9.10 20.40 -16.34
CA GLU A 383 10.38 20.37 -17.07
C GLU A 383 10.21 19.75 -18.47
N LEU A 384 9.45 18.66 -18.54
CA LEU A 384 9.14 17.99 -19.80
C LEU A 384 8.34 18.88 -20.73
N GLU A 385 7.29 19.52 -20.24
CA GLU A 385 6.49 20.49 -21.02
C GLU A 385 7.35 21.63 -21.57
N GLN A 386 8.21 22.19 -20.73
CA GLN A 386 9.14 23.25 -21.19
C GLN A 386 10.08 22.72 -22.28
N SER A 387 10.56 21.50 -22.19
CA SER A 387 11.41 20.88 -23.20
C SER A 387 10.65 20.67 -24.52
N TYR A 388 9.40 20.20 -24.45
CA TYR A 388 8.55 20.06 -25.63
C TYR A 388 8.29 21.39 -26.33
N GLN A 389 8.02 22.45 -25.58
CA GLN A 389 7.85 23.80 -26.17
C GLN A 389 9.11 24.29 -26.88
N ARG A 390 10.28 24.05 -26.31
CA ARG A 390 11.57 24.40 -26.96
C ARG A 390 11.79 23.62 -28.26
N LEU A 391 11.52 22.29 -28.22
CA LEU A 391 11.64 21.46 -29.42
C LEU A 391 10.72 21.94 -30.54
N ARG A 392 9.48 22.27 -30.22
CA ARG A 392 8.50 22.79 -31.18
C ARG A 392 8.94 24.09 -31.87
N VAL A 393 9.55 24.99 -31.08
CA VAL A 393 10.10 26.24 -31.65
C VAL A 393 11.26 25.93 -32.59
N ILE A 394 12.16 25.02 -32.23
CA ILE A 394 13.30 24.62 -33.07
C ILE A 394 12.82 23.95 -34.35
N GLU A 395 11.86 23.02 -34.27
CA GLU A 395 11.28 22.34 -35.43
C GLU A 395 10.65 23.35 -36.42
N ASN A 396 9.86 24.30 -35.90
CA ASN A 396 9.25 25.34 -36.72
C ASN A 396 10.32 26.21 -37.41
N GLN A 397 11.39 26.59 -36.71
CA GLN A 397 12.50 27.34 -37.31
C GLN A 397 13.22 26.51 -38.39
N GLN A 398 13.42 25.23 -38.18
CA GLN A 398 14.03 24.35 -39.17
C GLN A 398 13.16 24.20 -40.41
N MET A 399 11.85 24.07 -40.27
CA MET A 399 10.92 24.02 -41.40
C MET A 399 10.95 25.31 -42.21
N LEU A 400 10.89 26.48 -41.56
CA LEU A 400 10.99 27.77 -42.25
C LEU A 400 12.31 27.93 -42.99
N ASN A 401 13.41 27.51 -42.40
CA ASN A 401 14.73 27.57 -43.02
C ASN A 401 14.87 26.57 -44.19
N ALA A 402 14.23 25.41 -44.11
CA ALA A 402 14.21 24.44 -45.20
C ALA A 402 13.41 25.00 -46.41
N GLU A 403 12.24 25.57 -46.13
CA GLU A 403 11.41 26.18 -47.18
C GLU A 403 12.11 27.38 -47.86
N ARG A 404 12.74 28.24 -47.05
CA ARG A 404 13.54 29.35 -47.59
C ARG A 404 14.68 28.87 -48.49
N ARG A 405 15.37 27.79 -48.13
CA ARG A 405 16.43 27.21 -48.98
C ARG A 405 15.88 26.64 -50.27
N ARG A 406 14.74 25.98 -50.22
CA ARG A 406 14.08 25.42 -51.40
C ARG A 406 13.69 26.55 -52.38
N LEU A 407 13.04 27.58 -51.89
CA LEU A 407 12.68 28.74 -52.70
C LEU A 407 13.90 29.42 -53.35
N MET A 408 15.00 29.58 -52.61
CA MET A 408 16.26 30.12 -53.15
C MET A 408 16.84 29.24 -54.26
N GLN A 409 16.74 27.91 -54.14
CA GLN A 409 17.24 26.99 -55.15
C GLN A 409 16.39 27.07 -56.45
N ASP A 410 15.06 27.09 -56.29
CA ASP A 410 14.15 27.24 -57.43
C ASP A 410 14.34 28.57 -58.15
N MET A 411 14.62 29.66 -57.41
CA MET A 411 15.00 30.96 -57.99
C MET A 411 16.33 30.91 -58.79
N HIS A 412 17.36 30.28 -58.20
CA HIS A 412 18.66 30.15 -58.81
C HIS A 412 18.60 29.38 -60.15
N ASP A 413 17.83 28.28 -60.17
CA ASP A 413 17.73 27.41 -61.34
C ASP A 413 16.87 28.06 -62.46
N GLY A 414 15.86 28.82 -62.11
CA GLY A 414 14.97 29.50 -63.04
C GLY A 414 15.60 30.77 -63.65
N LEU A 415 15.99 31.71 -62.81
CA LEU A 415 16.53 33.02 -63.24
C LEU A 415 18.00 32.92 -63.66
N GLY A 416 18.79 32.11 -62.91
CA GLY A 416 20.22 31.96 -63.20
C GLY A 416 20.47 31.37 -64.58
N SER A 417 19.69 30.35 -64.99
CA SER A 417 19.84 29.76 -66.32
C SER A 417 19.47 30.70 -67.46
N SER A 418 18.44 31.52 -67.26
CA SER A 418 18.01 32.54 -68.27
C SER A 418 19.02 33.63 -68.40
N LEU A 419 19.56 34.14 -67.31
CA LEU A 419 20.60 35.17 -67.31
C LEU A 419 21.92 34.65 -67.91
N ILE A 420 22.36 33.46 -67.57
CA ILE A 420 23.57 32.84 -68.13
C ILE A 420 23.41 32.63 -69.65
N SER A 421 22.23 32.20 -70.09
CA SER A 421 21.94 32.04 -71.53
C SER A 421 21.97 33.40 -72.29
N ALA A 422 21.43 34.44 -71.64
CA ALA A 422 21.47 35.81 -72.19
C ALA A 422 22.89 36.31 -72.27
N ILE A 423 23.70 36.18 -71.18
CA ILE A 423 25.10 36.60 -71.17
C ILE A 423 25.90 35.89 -72.28
N ARG A 424 25.77 34.58 -72.44
CA ARG A 424 26.45 33.82 -73.48
C ARG A 424 26.07 34.25 -74.89
N SER A 425 24.81 34.65 -75.09
CA SER A 425 24.35 35.13 -76.41
C SER A 425 24.87 36.52 -76.71
N VAL A 426 25.01 37.37 -75.71
CA VAL A 426 25.65 38.68 -75.83
C VAL A 426 27.16 38.57 -76.15
N GLU A 427 27.87 37.69 -75.39
CA GLU A 427 29.29 37.40 -75.56
C GLU A 427 29.62 36.85 -76.95
N ARG A 428 28.69 36.09 -77.56
CA ARG A 428 28.86 35.54 -78.93
C ARG A 428 28.52 36.53 -80.02
N GLY A 429 28.10 37.76 -79.68
CA GLY A 429 27.76 38.79 -80.65
C GLY A 429 26.51 38.45 -81.49
N THR A 430 25.68 37.53 -81.03
CA THR A 430 24.51 37.05 -81.77
C THR A 430 23.23 37.83 -81.46
N MET A 431 23.30 38.87 -80.61
CA MET A 431 22.15 39.69 -80.19
C MET A 431 22.41 41.18 -80.44
N ASN A 432 21.41 41.89 -80.93
CA ASN A 432 21.43 43.35 -81.07
C ASN A 432 20.95 44.02 -79.73
N GLU A 433 21.18 45.35 -79.61
CA GLU A 433 20.81 46.11 -78.42
C GLU A 433 19.34 45.98 -78.02
N ALA A 434 18.43 45.86 -78.94
CA ALA A 434 17.00 45.71 -78.73
C ALA A 434 16.66 44.32 -78.17
N GLU A 435 17.36 43.30 -78.62
CA GLU A 435 17.20 41.92 -78.15
C GLU A 435 17.74 41.74 -76.70
N ILE A 436 18.91 42.39 -76.42
CA ILE A 436 19.47 42.40 -75.05
C ILE A 436 18.52 43.13 -74.09
N SER A 437 17.99 44.29 -74.49
CA SER A 437 17.00 44.99 -73.66
C SER A 437 15.73 44.17 -73.43
N SER A 438 15.28 43.41 -74.42
CA SER A 438 14.12 42.55 -74.34
C SER A 438 14.37 41.41 -73.35
N VAL A 439 15.52 40.74 -73.35
CA VAL A 439 15.86 39.65 -72.44
C VAL A 439 16.04 40.16 -71.02
N LEU A 440 16.70 41.31 -70.83
CA LEU A 440 16.85 41.92 -69.50
C LEU A 440 15.49 42.33 -68.92
N LYS A 441 14.57 42.87 -69.72
CA LYS A 441 13.21 43.19 -69.33
C LYS A 441 12.44 41.89 -68.91
N SER A 442 12.58 40.81 -69.68
CA SER A 442 11.98 39.53 -69.35
C SER A 442 12.51 38.96 -68.06
N CYS A 443 13.82 38.99 -67.81
CA CYS A 443 14.41 38.57 -66.56
C CYS A 443 13.92 39.40 -65.36
N MET A 444 13.75 40.70 -65.54
CA MET A 444 13.22 41.59 -64.50
C MET A 444 11.73 41.34 -64.22
N GLU A 445 10.97 41.05 -65.30
CA GLU A 445 9.57 40.62 -65.15
C GLU A 445 9.45 39.27 -64.45
N ASP A 446 10.32 38.31 -64.75
CA ASP A 446 10.41 37.00 -64.08
C ASP A 446 10.78 37.15 -62.61
N LEU A 447 11.75 38.07 -62.29
CA LEU A 447 12.10 38.34 -60.88
C LEU A 447 10.92 38.93 -60.06
N LYS A 448 10.24 39.94 -60.69
CA LYS A 448 9.03 40.51 -60.08
C LYS A 448 7.95 39.45 -59.87
N LEU A 449 7.76 38.52 -60.78
CA LEU A 449 6.79 37.45 -60.71
C LEU A 449 7.10 36.45 -59.56
N VAL A 450 8.39 36.15 -59.34
CA VAL A 450 8.85 35.33 -58.24
C VAL A 450 8.63 36.04 -56.91
N ILE A 451 8.99 37.35 -56.83
CA ILE A 451 8.77 38.09 -55.57
C ILE A 451 7.28 38.20 -55.24
N ASP A 452 6.43 38.48 -56.23
CA ASP A 452 4.97 38.56 -56.02
C ASP A 452 4.34 37.21 -55.74
N SER A 453 4.89 36.10 -56.21
CA SER A 453 4.43 34.74 -55.86
C SER A 453 4.83 34.31 -54.44
N MET A 454 5.77 35.03 -53.82
CA MET A 454 6.15 34.83 -52.41
C MET A 454 5.22 35.58 -51.43
N GLU A 455 4.48 36.61 -51.87
CA GLU A 455 3.38 37.17 -51.09
C GLU A 455 2.15 36.27 -51.25
N SER A 456 1.80 35.56 -50.20
CA SER A 456 0.67 34.66 -49.99
C SER A 456 -0.35 34.62 -51.13
N VAL A 457 -0.17 33.67 -52.05
CA VAL A 457 -1.24 33.29 -52.97
C VAL A 457 -2.20 32.42 -52.14
N ASP A 458 -3.27 33.03 -51.60
CA ASP A 458 -4.44 32.26 -51.17
C ASP A 458 -4.85 31.43 -52.38
N ALA A 459 -4.88 30.12 -52.29
CA ALA A 459 -5.12 29.08 -53.30
C ALA A 459 -6.26 29.36 -54.34
N ASP A 460 -6.31 30.62 -54.83
CA ASP A 460 -7.38 31.15 -55.69
C ASP A 460 -6.84 31.46 -57.10
N LEU A 461 -7.24 30.57 -58.04
CA LEU A 461 -6.88 30.72 -59.47
C LEU A 461 -7.43 32.02 -60.08
N LEU A 462 -8.60 32.49 -59.63
CA LEU A 462 -9.21 33.69 -60.17
C LEU A 462 -8.41 34.94 -59.78
N LEU A 463 -7.92 35.00 -58.55
CA LEU A 463 -7.04 36.08 -58.08
C LEU A 463 -5.74 36.09 -58.87
N LEU A 464 -5.18 34.92 -59.14
CA LEU A 464 -3.99 34.77 -59.97
C LEU A 464 -4.20 35.29 -61.40
N LEU A 465 -5.32 34.91 -62.03
CA LEU A 465 -5.66 35.39 -63.39
C LEU A 465 -5.99 36.87 -63.41
N ALA A 466 -6.65 37.41 -62.37
CA ALA A 466 -6.89 38.87 -62.27
C ALA A 466 -5.61 39.67 -62.17
N THR A 467 -4.63 39.18 -61.39
CA THR A 467 -3.30 39.80 -61.33
C THR A 467 -2.59 39.79 -62.68
N LEU A 468 -2.73 38.66 -63.38
CA LEU A 468 -2.18 38.53 -64.74
C LEU A 468 -2.85 39.48 -65.75
N ARG A 469 -4.19 39.61 -65.69
CA ARG A 469 -4.95 40.56 -66.49
C ARG A 469 -4.41 41.96 -66.32
N PHE A 470 -4.24 42.43 -65.10
CA PHE A 470 -3.75 43.79 -64.81
C PHE A 470 -2.41 44.03 -65.44
N ARG A 471 -1.54 43.06 -65.58
CA ARG A 471 -0.21 43.15 -66.17
C ARG A 471 -0.21 43.03 -67.70
N LEU A 472 -1.03 42.15 -68.26
CA LEU A 472 -1.04 41.85 -69.70
C LEU A 472 -1.95 42.78 -70.50
N ALA A 473 -3.00 43.34 -69.91
CA ALA A 473 -3.94 44.21 -70.60
C ALA A 473 -3.23 45.43 -71.31
N PRO A 474 -2.35 46.20 -70.62
CA PRO A 474 -1.67 47.32 -71.26
C PRO A 474 -0.83 46.89 -72.45
N ARG A 475 -0.22 45.70 -72.39
CA ARG A 475 0.63 45.14 -73.45
C ARG A 475 -0.19 44.64 -74.65
N ILE A 476 -1.33 44.04 -74.42
CA ILE A 476 -2.26 43.60 -75.45
C ILE A 476 -2.90 44.79 -76.15
N GLU A 477 -3.34 45.75 -75.35
CA GLU A 477 -3.93 47.01 -75.89
C GLU A 477 -2.92 47.85 -76.69
N SER A 478 -1.67 47.95 -76.22
CA SER A 478 -0.63 48.66 -76.95
C SER A 478 -0.25 48.01 -78.30
N ALA A 479 -0.49 46.70 -78.42
CA ALA A 479 -0.30 45.97 -79.69
C ALA A 479 -1.55 46.06 -80.60
N GLY A 480 -2.56 46.85 -80.24
CA GLY A 480 -3.77 47.04 -81.03
C GLY A 480 -4.77 45.85 -80.99
N VAL A 481 -4.65 44.96 -80.01
CA VAL A 481 -5.47 43.79 -79.87
C VAL A 481 -6.55 44.06 -78.83
N ALA A 482 -7.83 43.76 -79.11
CA ALA A 482 -8.91 43.94 -78.18
C ALA A 482 -8.93 42.74 -77.19
N LEU A 483 -8.87 43.06 -75.89
CA LEU A 483 -8.96 42.01 -74.81
C LEU A 483 -10.38 41.82 -74.38
N ARG A 484 -10.92 40.64 -74.60
CA ARG A 484 -12.19 40.18 -74.06
C ARG A 484 -11.93 39.28 -72.84
N TRP A 485 -12.61 39.56 -71.69
CA TRP A 485 -12.40 38.83 -70.44
C TRP A 485 -13.71 38.20 -69.98
N GLU A 486 -13.85 36.92 -70.19
CA GLU A 486 -15.07 36.11 -69.92
C GLU A 486 -14.79 35.06 -68.83
N VAL A 487 -13.93 35.40 -67.83
CA VAL A 487 -13.54 34.55 -66.74
C VAL A 487 -14.71 34.39 -65.77
N GLN A 488 -15.13 33.18 -65.54
CA GLN A 488 -16.23 32.78 -64.63
C GLN A 488 -15.68 32.16 -63.33
N PRO A 489 -16.46 32.17 -62.24
CA PRO A 489 -16.09 31.50 -60.99
C PRO A 489 -15.80 30.03 -61.21
N VAL A 490 -14.69 29.54 -60.63
CA VAL A 490 -14.25 28.14 -60.67
C VAL A 490 -13.95 27.64 -59.26
N PRO A 491 -14.02 26.33 -58.99
CA PRO A 491 -13.67 25.77 -57.70
C PRO A 491 -12.26 26.12 -57.25
N VAL A 492 -12.06 26.29 -55.93
CA VAL A 492 -10.74 26.53 -55.33
C VAL A 492 -9.84 25.31 -55.54
N LEU A 493 -8.64 25.55 -56.01
CA LEU A 493 -7.63 24.50 -56.21
C LEU A 493 -6.75 24.40 -54.96
N ALA A 494 -7.09 23.51 -54.00
CA ALA A 494 -6.40 23.39 -52.73
C ALA A 494 -4.87 23.12 -52.86
N TRP A 495 -4.44 22.60 -53.99
CA TRP A 495 -3.04 22.32 -54.28
C TRP A 495 -2.29 23.53 -54.93
N LEU A 496 -2.94 24.65 -55.17
CA LEU A 496 -2.34 25.81 -55.80
C LEU A 496 -1.37 26.51 -54.83
N ASP A 497 -0.17 26.03 -54.81
CA ASP A 497 0.95 26.62 -54.09
C ASP A 497 1.66 27.71 -54.91
N PRO A 498 2.54 28.51 -54.34
CA PRO A 498 3.25 29.57 -55.05
C PRO A 498 4.06 29.08 -56.28
N ASN A 499 4.59 27.85 -56.19
CA ASN A 499 5.35 27.26 -57.32
C ASN A 499 4.42 26.89 -58.47
N SER A 500 3.28 26.24 -58.15
CA SER A 500 2.26 25.91 -59.13
C SER A 500 1.65 27.15 -59.77
N ALA A 501 1.41 28.23 -59.00
CA ALA A 501 0.98 29.52 -59.50
C ALA A 501 1.97 30.11 -60.52
N LEU A 502 3.27 30.03 -60.25
CA LEU A 502 4.31 30.48 -61.15
C LEU A 502 4.30 29.70 -62.47
N HIS A 503 4.08 28.38 -62.45
CA HIS A 503 3.94 27.58 -63.68
C HIS A 503 2.74 28.03 -64.50
N ILE A 504 1.59 28.24 -63.89
CA ILE A 504 0.35 28.71 -64.55
C ILE A 504 0.59 30.07 -65.17
N LEU A 505 1.15 31.02 -64.41
CA LEU A 505 1.47 32.38 -64.92
C LEU A 505 2.37 32.32 -66.12
N ARG A 506 3.44 31.52 -66.10
CA ARG A 506 4.39 31.41 -67.24
C ARG A 506 3.74 30.73 -68.45
N ILE A 507 2.87 29.78 -68.30
CA ILE A 507 2.11 29.11 -69.36
C ILE A 507 1.22 30.14 -70.06
N VAL A 508 0.48 30.93 -69.30
CA VAL A 508 -0.44 31.93 -69.85
C VAL A 508 0.30 33.10 -70.49
N GLN A 509 1.40 33.57 -69.88
CA GLN A 509 2.24 34.64 -70.48
C GLN A 509 2.82 34.20 -71.81
N GLU A 510 3.35 32.97 -71.92
CA GLU A 510 3.90 32.44 -73.17
C GLU A 510 2.80 32.28 -74.23
N CYS A 511 1.58 31.90 -73.85
CA CYS A 511 0.44 31.84 -74.75
C CYS A 511 0.16 33.24 -75.35
N VAL A 512 0.03 34.27 -74.51
CA VAL A 512 -0.22 35.65 -74.92
C VAL A 512 0.92 36.17 -75.78
N ALA A 513 2.16 35.88 -75.40
CA ALA A 513 3.35 36.30 -76.20
C ALA A 513 3.33 35.66 -77.59
N ASN A 514 2.91 34.44 -77.72
CA ASN A 514 2.78 33.73 -79.02
C ASN A 514 1.69 34.39 -79.89
N VAL A 515 0.52 34.73 -79.29
CA VAL A 515 -0.52 35.44 -80.00
C VAL A 515 -0.02 36.77 -80.53
N LEU A 516 0.59 37.59 -79.68
CA LEU A 516 1.11 38.95 -80.09
C LEU A 516 2.21 38.87 -81.11
N ARG A 517 3.05 37.84 -81.16
CA ARG A 517 4.17 37.68 -82.07
C ARG A 517 3.82 37.04 -83.42
N HIS A 518 2.88 36.15 -83.44
CA HIS A 518 2.73 35.18 -84.54
C HIS A 518 1.37 35.18 -85.24
N THR A 519 0.27 35.68 -84.64
CA THR A 519 -1.08 35.40 -85.13
C THR A 519 -1.71 36.58 -85.91
N ARG A 520 -1.23 37.77 -85.77
CA ARG A 520 -1.85 39.04 -86.32
C ARG A 520 -3.31 39.18 -85.86
N ALA A 521 -3.61 38.68 -84.67
CA ALA A 521 -4.98 38.70 -84.11
C ALA A 521 -5.42 40.15 -83.85
N SER A 522 -6.69 40.43 -84.05
CA SER A 522 -7.32 41.70 -83.63
C SER A 522 -8.06 41.60 -82.29
N SER A 523 -8.30 40.40 -81.79
CA SER A 523 -8.89 40.17 -80.50
C SER A 523 -8.38 38.89 -79.85
N ILE A 524 -8.27 38.93 -78.52
CA ILE A 524 -7.96 37.78 -77.68
C ILE A 524 -9.03 37.69 -76.61
N CYS A 525 -9.54 36.46 -76.35
CA CYS A 525 -10.56 36.19 -75.32
C CYS A 525 -9.99 35.23 -74.28
N PHE A 526 -10.12 35.61 -73.03
CA PHE A 526 -9.85 34.74 -71.88
C PHE A 526 -11.17 34.24 -71.28
N SER A 527 -11.30 32.94 -71.07
CA SER A 527 -12.43 32.34 -70.40
C SER A 527 -11.98 31.23 -69.49
N THR A 528 -12.80 30.94 -68.48
CA THR A 528 -12.60 29.80 -67.60
C THR A 528 -13.87 28.92 -67.59
N MET A 529 -13.68 27.62 -67.47
CA MET A 529 -14.80 26.69 -67.35
C MET A 529 -14.42 25.53 -66.44
N THR A 530 -15.41 25.02 -65.70
CA THR A 530 -15.26 23.81 -64.91
C THR A 530 -15.68 22.59 -65.75
N VAL A 531 -14.81 21.61 -65.86
CA VAL A 531 -15.03 20.31 -66.51
C VAL A 531 -15.03 19.22 -65.45
N HIS A 532 -15.52 18.01 -65.78
CA HIS A 532 -15.83 16.94 -64.84
C HIS A 532 -14.82 16.74 -63.69
N ASP A 533 -13.50 16.78 -63.98
CA ASP A 533 -12.44 16.56 -62.96
C ASP A 533 -11.42 17.72 -62.90
N GLY A 534 -11.73 18.89 -63.45
CA GLY A 534 -10.78 19.96 -63.53
C GLY A 534 -11.36 21.32 -63.88
N VAL A 535 -10.46 22.27 -63.97
CA VAL A 535 -10.73 23.64 -64.41
C VAL A 535 -9.92 23.91 -65.69
N CYS A 536 -10.57 24.42 -66.72
CA CYS A 536 -9.91 24.89 -67.93
C CYS A 536 -9.78 26.40 -67.96
N VAL A 537 -8.58 26.86 -68.24
CA VAL A 537 -8.31 28.24 -68.67
C VAL A 537 -8.16 28.23 -70.16
N VAL A 538 -9.05 28.94 -70.89
CA VAL A 538 -9.10 28.95 -72.32
C VAL A 538 -8.71 30.37 -72.83
N ILE A 539 -7.82 30.39 -73.79
CA ILE A 539 -7.38 31.65 -74.50
C ILE A 539 -7.61 31.44 -75.97
N GLU A 540 -8.45 32.29 -76.54
CA GLU A 540 -8.79 32.25 -77.99
C GLU A 540 -8.34 33.52 -78.69
N ASP A 541 -7.72 33.41 -79.82
CA ASP A 541 -7.39 34.52 -80.73
C ASP A 541 -8.11 34.31 -82.07
N ASN A 542 -8.36 35.39 -82.76
CA ASN A 542 -8.94 35.41 -84.10
C ASN A 542 -7.92 35.63 -85.18
N GLY A 543 -6.67 35.27 -84.95
CA GLY A 543 -5.59 35.51 -85.89
C GLY A 543 -5.38 34.41 -86.94
N GLU A 544 -4.22 34.47 -87.62
CA GLU A 544 -3.82 33.38 -88.48
C GLU A 544 -3.42 32.16 -87.66
N GLY A 545 -4.08 31.06 -87.89
CA GLY A 545 -3.73 29.82 -87.20
C GLY A 545 -2.41 29.23 -87.68
N PHE A 546 -2.02 28.14 -87.01
CA PHE A 546 -0.78 27.44 -87.36
C PHE A 546 -0.98 25.92 -87.37
N ALA A 547 -0.10 25.22 -88.09
CA ALA A 547 -0.10 23.77 -88.11
C ALA A 547 0.55 23.26 -86.80
N VAL A 548 -0.27 22.85 -85.81
CA VAL A 548 0.13 22.45 -84.44
C VAL A 548 1.16 21.31 -84.49
N ASP A 549 0.88 20.26 -85.28
CA ASP A 549 1.78 19.11 -85.39
C ASP A 549 3.15 19.47 -85.98
N GLU A 550 3.19 20.35 -86.97
CA GLU A 550 4.42 20.79 -87.57
C GLU A 550 5.22 21.70 -86.62
N ALA A 551 4.56 22.59 -85.91
CA ALA A 551 5.18 23.48 -84.90
C ALA A 551 5.77 22.65 -83.71
N LEU A 552 5.14 21.61 -83.26
CA LEU A 552 5.66 20.69 -82.21
C LEU A 552 6.88 19.90 -82.73
N ARG A 553 6.89 19.45 -84.01
CA ARG A 553 8.05 18.78 -84.65
C ARG A 553 9.25 19.67 -84.94
N ARG A 554 9.06 20.92 -85.28
CA ARG A 554 10.12 21.89 -85.59
C ARG A 554 10.90 22.41 -84.37
N ASN A 555 10.72 21.78 -83.24
CA ASN A 555 11.43 22.09 -81.98
C ASN A 555 11.12 23.49 -81.42
N GLY A 556 9.88 23.95 -81.56
CA GLY A 556 9.39 25.20 -80.98
C GLY A 556 9.48 25.16 -79.45
N ARG A 557 10.52 25.86 -78.93
CA ARG A 557 10.81 25.84 -77.46
C ARG A 557 9.62 26.32 -76.58
N GLY A 558 8.82 27.26 -77.13
CA GLY A 558 7.67 27.79 -76.35
C GLY A 558 6.58 26.79 -76.09
N LEU A 559 6.07 26.05 -77.11
CA LEU A 559 5.01 25.07 -76.97
C LEU A 559 5.44 23.89 -76.10
N ARG A 560 6.68 23.44 -76.24
CA ARG A 560 7.23 22.34 -75.41
C ARG A 560 7.41 22.75 -73.97
N ASN A 561 7.84 24.01 -73.72
CA ASN A 561 7.93 24.52 -72.33
C ASN A 561 6.55 24.65 -71.68
N GLN A 562 5.50 25.02 -72.40
CA GLN A 562 4.14 25.06 -71.90
C GLN A 562 3.67 23.66 -71.50
N GLN A 563 3.94 22.62 -72.37
CA GLN A 563 3.60 21.20 -72.02
C GLN A 563 4.35 20.75 -70.78
N GLN A 564 5.65 20.93 -70.67
CA GLN A 564 6.46 20.55 -69.54
C GLN A 564 6.01 21.23 -68.24
N ARG A 565 5.70 22.52 -68.28
CA ARG A 565 5.19 23.24 -67.13
C ARG A 565 3.81 22.82 -66.69
N ALA A 566 2.91 22.50 -67.65
CA ALA A 566 1.61 21.99 -67.34
C ALA A 566 1.71 20.59 -66.70
N GLN A 567 2.57 19.71 -67.25
CA GLN A 567 2.83 18.42 -66.66
C GLN A 567 3.42 18.48 -65.24
N ALA A 568 4.33 19.44 -65.00
CA ALA A 568 4.94 19.65 -63.65
C ALA A 568 3.91 19.99 -62.59
N ILE A 569 2.74 20.50 -62.95
CA ILE A 569 1.64 20.84 -62.05
C ILE A 569 0.48 19.84 -62.14
N GLY A 570 0.67 18.70 -62.83
CA GLY A 570 -0.38 17.70 -63.03
C GLY A 570 -1.48 18.11 -64.02
N GLY A 571 -1.28 19.22 -64.74
CA GLY A 571 -2.18 19.74 -65.75
C GLY A 571 -1.81 19.32 -67.19
N ALA A 572 -2.61 19.74 -68.15
CA ALA A 572 -2.39 19.47 -69.57
C ALA A 572 -2.67 20.72 -70.40
N VAL A 573 -1.97 20.87 -71.53
CA VAL A 573 -2.26 21.93 -72.52
C VAL A 573 -2.59 21.33 -73.87
N SER A 574 -3.54 21.93 -74.53
CA SER A 574 -3.93 21.61 -75.91
C SER A 574 -4.09 22.85 -76.77
N TRP A 575 -3.91 22.69 -78.07
CA TRP A 575 -4.08 23.76 -79.08
C TRP A 575 -4.99 23.23 -80.19
N GLU A 576 -6.02 23.97 -80.51
CA GLU A 576 -6.87 23.78 -81.63
C GLU A 576 -6.66 25.02 -82.57
N SER A 577 -6.04 24.86 -83.73
CA SER A 577 -5.68 25.95 -84.56
C SER A 577 -6.09 25.73 -86.02
N GLY A 578 -6.64 26.77 -86.63
CA GLY A 578 -7.15 26.73 -88.00
C GLY A 578 -7.24 28.13 -88.59
N SER A 579 -7.81 28.30 -89.81
CA SER A 579 -7.92 29.58 -90.51
C SER A 579 -8.76 30.65 -89.82
N ALA A 580 -9.48 30.28 -88.71
CA ALA A 580 -10.33 31.18 -87.92
C ALA A 580 -9.66 31.67 -86.62
N GLY A 581 -8.42 31.26 -86.35
CA GLY A 581 -7.69 31.58 -85.15
C GLY A 581 -7.18 30.34 -84.39
N THR A 582 -6.70 30.58 -83.14
CA THR A 582 -6.20 29.52 -82.29
C THR A 582 -6.94 29.53 -80.96
N ARG A 583 -7.34 28.32 -80.46
CA ARG A 583 -7.83 28.09 -79.12
C ARG A 583 -6.75 27.34 -78.35
N PHE A 584 -6.24 27.93 -77.30
CA PHE A 584 -5.36 27.33 -76.31
C PHE A 584 -6.17 26.95 -75.10
N THR A 585 -6.00 25.73 -74.56
CA THR A 585 -6.67 25.25 -73.37
C THR A 585 -5.63 24.74 -72.40
N LEU A 586 -5.59 25.32 -71.21
CA LEU A 586 -4.87 24.80 -70.05
C LEU A 586 -5.87 24.12 -69.10
N TRP A 587 -5.76 22.81 -69.00
CA TRP A 587 -6.55 21.99 -68.07
C TRP A 587 -5.77 21.82 -66.76
N LEU A 588 -6.42 22.04 -65.61
CA LEU A 588 -5.88 21.93 -64.26
C LEU A 588 -6.77 20.96 -63.47
N PRO A 589 -6.22 19.92 -62.78
CA PRO A 589 -7.02 18.97 -62.02
C PRO A 589 -7.59 19.63 -60.74
N LEU A 590 -8.79 19.21 -60.29
CA LEU A 590 -9.34 19.64 -58.99
C LEU A 590 -8.55 19.04 -57.83
N HIS A 591 -8.07 17.78 -57.98
CA HIS A 591 -7.25 17.10 -56.97
C HIS A 591 -6.01 16.50 -57.62
N ARG A 592 -4.87 16.56 -56.95
CA ARG A 592 -3.67 15.86 -57.40
C ARG A 592 -3.61 14.48 -56.81
N GLU A 593 -3.12 13.45 -57.51
CA GLU A 593 -2.94 12.08 -56.99
C GLU A 593 -2.05 12.02 -55.73
N ALA A 594 -1.11 12.98 -55.58
CA ALA A 594 -0.27 13.05 -54.38
C ALA A 594 -1.01 13.47 -53.09
N ASP A 595 -2.16 14.14 -53.20
CA ASP A 595 -2.99 14.53 -52.04
C ASP A 595 -3.95 13.43 -51.63
N ALA A 596 -4.32 12.51 -52.53
CA ALA A 596 -5.14 11.35 -52.24
C ALA A 596 -4.43 10.34 -51.29
N ALA A 597 -3.11 10.30 -51.29
CA ALA A 597 -2.31 9.44 -50.43
C ALA A 597 -2.17 9.99 -48.98
N ARG A 598 -2.40 11.29 -48.77
CA ARG A 598 -2.32 11.93 -47.45
C ARG A 598 -3.64 11.88 -46.64
N THR A 599 -4.75 11.62 -47.30
CA THR A 599 -6.08 11.54 -46.66
C THR A 599 -6.47 10.15 -46.21
N LEU A 600 -5.64 9.11 -46.40
CA LEU A 600 -5.89 7.72 -46.05
C LEU A 600 -5.17 7.21 -44.80
N ASP A 601 -4.58 8.11 -43.98
CA ASP A 601 -4.00 7.72 -42.69
C ASP A 601 -4.73 8.43 -41.55
N PRO A 602 -5.82 7.83 -40.98
CA PRO A 602 -6.42 8.23 -39.72
C PRO A 602 -5.92 7.29 -38.63
N ALA A 603 -5.02 7.73 -37.76
CA ALA A 603 -4.76 7.03 -36.50
C ALA A 603 -4.73 8.02 -35.34
#